data_7bf06a6ac05ce41ae108d08acc78968c
#
_entry.id   7bf06a6ac05ce41ae108d08acc78968c
#
_cell.length_a   1.000
_cell.length_b   1.000
_cell.length_c   1.000
_cell.angle_alpha   90.00
_cell.angle_beta   90.00
_cell.angle_gamma   90.00
#
_symmetry.space_group_name_H-M   'P 1'
#
loop_
_entity.id
_entity.type
_entity.pdbx_description
1 polymer ?
#
loop_
_entity_poly.entity_id
_entity_poly.type
_entity_poly.pdbx_seq_one_letter_code
_entity_poly.pdbx_strand_id
1 'polypeptide(L)'
;MAGYFFSLPAITQLTIPQQAAVGEPQQIALSGGPGTGKSVVSLWRHIRNYQSNPIKRSLLLTYTTTLKMYLADCCKTVRNEDFPDAGNLSSKNVGTSLKNSYKIHNTRFTEVIIDEAQDLSNDYYDGIVSPVSYGADDSQILYPDHCSHQAELKSLFPNNISHILDKNFRNTQRIMKFVKQAFPNANIPMSIIEGLSGNVGEWPVMQISYGNKYERSNENQDNAIESIINTLRADDHNIAVLVPWKKDAQYFENVLKNKNIDNSIYYEDDSRFPLGAKEIQNVHITTFKSAKGLEFDTVIIPNFNIIERTPIYIQREELMTEEYLTSMKKTIDRLVCLQKDHDILLSETERPDGLIDVTYRKLMCSWEDVFVACTRPRSNLYLISNYDLPYLNTVTEKVIL
;
A
#
# COMPACT_ATOMS: atom_id res chain seq x y z
N MET A 1 -11.01 -6.24 23.08
CA MET A 1 -10.68 -5.81 21.70
C MET A 1 -9.74 -6.83 21.11
N ALA A 2 -10.07 -7.36 19.94
CA ALA A 2 -9.17 -8.24 19.23
C ALA A 2 -8.08 -7.39 18.55
N GLY A 3 -6.82 -7.83 18.67
CA GLY A 3 -5.70 -7.24 17.96
C GLY A 3 -5.76 -7.58 16.47
N TYR A 4 -4.97 -6.86 15.68
CA TYR A 4 -4.77 -7.19 14.28
C TYR A 4 -4.19 -8.61 14.16
N PHE A 5 -4.93 -9.47 13.47
CA PHE A 5 -4.54 -10.85 13.28
C PHE A 5 -3.63 -10.98 12.06
N PHE A 6 -2.48 -11.59 12.26
CA PHE A 6 -1.58 -11.98 11.19
C PHE A 6 -1.03 -13.38 11.40
N SER A 7 -1.01 -14.14 10.33
CA SER A 7 -0.31 -15.42 10.31
C SER A 7 0.84 -15.36 9.31
N LEU A 8 2.07 -15.46 9.81
CA LEU A 8 3.20 -15.74 8.95
C LEU A 8 3.05 -17.18 8.43
N PRO A 9 2.93 -17.42 7.11
CA PRO A 9 2.88 -18.77 6.58
C PRO A 9 4.16 -19.53 6.96
N ALA A 10 4.03 -20.79 7.36
CA ALA A 10 5.18 -21.61 7.65
C ALA A 10 6.10 -21.71 6.42
N ILE A 11 7.40 -21.83 6.62
CA ILE A 11 8.37 -21.92 5.53
C ILE A 11 8.06 -23.06 4.54
N THR A 12 7.44 -24.14 5.03
CA THR A 12 6.99 -25.30 4.24
C THR A 12 5.77 -25.01 3.37
N GLN A 13 5.04 -23.94 3.66
CA GLN A 13 3.88 -23.50 2.87
C GLN A 13 4.26 -22.51 1.76
N LEU A 14 5.51 -22.05 1.76
CA LEU A 14 6.02 -21.20 0.70
C LEU A 14 6.11 -21.97 -0.62
N THR A 15 5.90 -21.26 -1.73
CA THR A 15 6.10 -21.84 -3.07
C THR A 15 7.57 -22.12 -3.34
N ILE A 16 7.82 -22.97 -4.35
CA ILE A 16 9.20 -23.30 -4.77
C ILE A 16 10.01 -22.03 -5.09
N PRO A 17 9.51 -21.03 -5.85
CA PRO A 17 10.24 -19.77 -6.07
C PRO A 17 10.51 -18.99 -4.78
N GLN A 18 9.54 -18.93 -3.85
CA GLN A 18 9.71 -18.28 -2.57
C GLN A 18 10.75 -19.01 -1.70
N GLN A 19 10.69 -20.35 -1.62
CA GLN A 19 11.67 -21.15 -0.89
C GLN A 19 13.08 -20.99 -1.48
N ALA A 20 13.19 -20.99 -2.82
CA ALA A 20 14.46 -20.74 -3.50
C ALA A 20 15.04 -19.37 -3.14
N ALA A 21 14.22 -18.33 -3.13
CA ALA A 21 14.66 -16.96 -2.76
C ALA A 21 15.08 -16.87 -1.27
N VAL A 22 14.33 -17.52 -0.36
CA VAL A 22 14.73 -17.63 1.05
C VAL A 22 16.04 -18.40 1.18
N GLY A 23 16.19 -19.49 0.42
CA GLY A 23 17.33 -20.41 0.48
C GLY A 23 18.60 -19.90 -0.19
N GLU A 24 18.52 -18.88 -1.06
CA GLU A 24 19.66 -18.37 -1.83
C GLU A 24 20.80 -17.90 -0.91
N PRO A 25 22.02 -18.41 -1.07
CA PRO A 25 23.16 -18.01 -0.24
C PRO A 25 23.69 -16.62 -0.59
N GLN A 26 23.50 -16.12 -1.80
CA GLN A 26 23.88 -14.80 -2.25
C GLN A 26 22.79 -13.76 -1.99
N GLN A 27 23.11 -12.48 -2.20
CA GLN A 27 22.12 -11.41 -2.15
C GLN A 27 21.09 -11.57 -3.27
N ILE A 28 19.84 -11.19 -2.97
CA ILE A 28 18.73 -11.37 -3.89
C ILE A 28 18.10 -10.05 -4.32
N ALA A 29 17.55 -10.05 -5.51
CA ALA A 29 16.65 -9.04 -6.04
C ALA A 29 15.28 -9.70 -6.25
N LEU A 30 14.31 -9.36 -5.39
CA LEU A 30 12.94 -9.85 -5.49
C LEU A 30 12.10 -8.91 -6.34
N SER A 31 11.38 -9.46 -7.31
CA SER A 31 10.36 -8.76 -8.07
C SER A 31 9.05 -9.52 -8.05
N GLY A 32 7.95 -8.81 -8.28
CA GLY A 32 6.60 -9.40 -8.33
C GLY A 32 5.55 -8.37 -7.93
N GLY A 33 4.34 -8.55 -8.41
CA GLY A 33 3.21 -7.67 -8.14
C GLY A 33 2.74 -7.69 -6.68
N PRO A 34 1.65 -6.96 -6.37
CA PRO A 34 1.07 -6.98 -5.03
C PRO A 34 0.62 -8.40 -4.65
N GLY A 35 0.76 -8.72 -3.36
CA GLY A 35 0.31 -10.02 -2.82
C GLY A 35 1.15 -11.23 -3.20
N THR A 36 2.30 -11.08 -3.86
CA THR A 36 3.17 -12.21 -4.25
C THR A 36 4.07 -12.71 -3.13
N GLY A 37 4.06 -12.06 -1.96
CA GLY A 37 4.80 -12.51 -0.78
C GLY A 37 6.24 -11.99 -0.69
N LYS A 38 6.58 -10.88 -1.35
CA LYS A 38 7.92 -10.25 -1.22
C LYS A 38 8.32 -10.03 0.23
N SER A 39 7.45 -9.40 1.03
CA SER A 39 7.71 -9.14 2.45
C SER A 39 7.83 -10.43 3.28
N VAL A 40 7.08 -11.47 2.92
CA VAL A 40 7.17 -12.80 3.56
C VAL A 40 8.53 -13.44 3.29
N VAL A 41 9.00 -13.38 2.05
CA VAL A 41 10.34 -13.89 1.67
C VAL A 41 11.43 -13.08 2.38
N SER A 42 11.34 -11.76 2.38
CA SER A 42 12.29 -10.86 3.07
C SER A 42 12.36 -11.19 4.57
N LEU A 43 11.20 -11.40 5.21
CA LEU A 43 11.12 -11.74 6.63
C LEU A 43 11.72 -13.13 6.92
N TRP A 44 11.35 -14.17 6.16
CA TRP A 44 11.91 -15.51 6.35
C TRP A 44 13.42 -15.55 6.10
N ARG A 45 13.91 -14.80 5.12
CA ARG A 45 15.34 -14.66 4.85
C ARG A 45 16.05 -14.01 6.04
N HIS A 46 15.46 -12.96 6.60
CA HIS A 46 15.96 -12.30 7.81
C HIS A 46 16.01 -13.28 9.01
N ILE A 47 14.92 -13.99 9.28
CA ILE A 47 14.83 -14.97 10.37
C ILE A 47 15.87 -16.08 10.18
N ARG A 48 16.00 -16.64 8.96
CA ARG A 48 16.98 -17.67 8.63
C ARG A 48 18.41 -17.24 8.97
N ASN A 49 18.77 -15.98 8.73
CA ASN A 49 20.09 -15.46 9.04
C ASN A 49 20.42 -15.55 10.55
N TYR A 50 19.41 -15.50 11.41
CA TYR A 50 19.57 -15.69 12.86
C TYR A 50 19.49 -17.16 13.28
N GLN A 51 18.72 -17.97 12.59
CA GLN A 51 18.58 -19.39 12.87
C GLN A 51 19.79 -20.23 12.45
N SER A 52 20.49 -19.82 11.39
CA SER A 52 21.65 -20.56 10.87
C SER A 52 22.95 -20.25 11.61
N ASN A 53 23.05 -19.08 12.25
CA ASN A 53 24.23 -18.67 13.03
C ASN A 53 23.91 -17.41 13.84
N PRO A 54 24.01 -17.41 15.19
CA PRO A 54 23.72 -16.25 16.03
C PRO A 54 24.66 -15.06 15.79
N ILE A 55 25.82 -15.28 15.17
CA ILE A 55 26.78 -14.24 14.79
C ILE A 55 26.37 -13.59 13.45
N LYS A 56 25.61 -14.28 12.60
CA LYS A 56 25.09 -13.72 11.36
C LYS A 56 23.95 -12.76 11.67
N ARG A 57 24.29 -11.48 11.73
CA ARG A 57 23.32 -10.41 11.96
C ARG A 57 22.88 -9.84 10.63
N SER A 58 21.59 -9.94 10.29
CA SER A 58 20.98 -9.18 9.23
C SER A 58 20.15 -8.03 9.78
N LEU A 59 19.91 -7.02 8.97
CA LEU A 59 19.00 -5.91 9.23
C LEU A 59 17.88 -5.97 8.20
N LEU A 60 16.63 -6.05 8.66
CA LEU A 60 15.45 -5.94 7.80
C LEU A 60 14.88 -4.53 7.90
N LEU A 61 14.80 -3.84 6.77
CA LEU A 61 14.24 -2.51 6.65
C LEU A 61 12.96 -2.55 5.82
N THR A 62 11.95 -1.87 6.31
CA THR A 62 10.68 -1.66 5.59
C THR A 62 10.31 -0.20 5.58
N TYR A 63 9.38 0.20 4.70
CA TYR A 63 9.08 1.61 4.52
C TYR A 63 8.26 2.18 5.69
N THR A 64 7.18 1.51 6.12
CA THR A 64 6.25 2.04 7.13
C THR A 64 6.55 1.56 8.54
N THR A 65 6.26 2.42 9.55
CA THR A 65 6.40 2.05 10.97
C THR A 65 5.45 0.91 11.35
N THR A 66 4.25 0.88 10.79
CA THR A 66 3.26 -0.16 11.07
C THR A 66 3.75 -1.52 10.58
N LEU A 67 4.23 -1.59 9.34
CA LEU A 67 4.80 -2.82 8.79
C LEU A 67 6.03 -3.28 9.60
N LYS A 68 6.90 -2.34 10.02
CA LYS A 68 8.03 -2.65 10.91
C LYS A 68 7.59 -3.36 12.19
N MET A 69 6.59 -2.80 12.89
CA MET A 69 6.10 -3.39 14.16
C MET A 69 5.62 -4.80 13.93
N TYR A 70 4.83 -4.97 12.91
CA TYR A 70 4.26 -6.21 12.47
C TYR A 70 5.33 -7.28 12.14
N LEU A 71 6.31 -6.96 11.30
CA LEU A 71 7.40 -7.88 10.95
C LEU A 71 8.26 -8.22 12.18
N ALA A 72 8.46 -7.26 13.08
CA ALA A 72 9.19 -7.49 14.33
C ALA A 72 8.44 -8.46 15.25
N ASP A 73 7.12 -8.38 15.34
CA ASP A 73 6.31 -9.30 16.14
C ASP A 73 6.28 -10.69 15.52
N CYS A 74 6.22 -10.81 14.20
CA CYS A 74 6.36 -12.09 13.50
C CYS A 74 7.69 -12.78 13.81
N CYS A 75 8.80 -12.05 13.91
CA CYS A 75 10.09 -12.63 14.31
C CYS A 75 10.00 -13.32 15.67
N LYS A 76 9.30 -12.71 16.66
CA LYS A 76 9.18 -13.24 18.02
C LYS A 76 8.38 -14.54 18.09
N THR A 77 7.49 -14.79 17.14
CA THR A 77 6.66 -16.02 17.12
C THR A 77 7.42 -17.24 16.63
N VAL A 78 8.53 -17.04 15.92
CA VAL A 78 9.31 -18.13 15.35
C VAL A 78 10.26 -18.69 16.43
N ARG A 79 10.04 -19.96 16.76
CA ARG A 79 10.89 -20.69 17.73
C ARG A 79 11.97 -21.47 16.98
N ASN A 80 13.14 -21.53 17.56
CA ASN A 80 14.25 -22.36 17.13
C ASN A 80 14.86 -23.05 18.34
N GLU A 81 14.95 -24.38 18.30
CA GLU A 81 15.46 -25.17 19.43
C GLU A 81 16.97 -24.97 19.63
N ASP A 82 17.72 -24.83 18.50
CA ASP A 82 19.17 -24.64 18.56
C ASP A 82 19.56 -23.21 18.98
N PHE A 83 18.72 -22.23 18.69
CA PHE A 83 18.94 -20.81 18.97
C PHE A 83 17.69 -20.15 19.56
N PRO A 84 17.36 -20.39 20.82
CA PRO A 84 16.13 -19.89 21.46
C PRO A 84 15.94 -18.37 21.37
N ASP A 85 17.01 -17.61 21.36
CA ASP A 85 17.00 -16.15 21.31
C ASP A 85 16.90 -15.58 19.88
N ALA A 86 16.92 -16.43 18.85
CA ALA A 86 16.92 -15.98 17.45
C ALA A 86 15.74 -15.08 17.12
N GLY A 87 14.55 -15.40 17.62
CA GLY A 87 13.33 -14.58 17.43
C GLY A 87 13.47 -13.19 18.05
N ASN A 88 13.95 -13.08 19.26
CA ASN A 88 14.17 -11.79 19.94
C ASN A 88 15.30 -10.98 19.29
N LEU A 89 16.37 -11.61 18.87
CA LEU A 89 17.50 -10.94 18.22
C LEU A 89 17.10 -10.44 16.83
N SER A 90 16.42 -11.24 16.03
CA SER A 90 15.91 -10.82 14.72
C SER A 90 14.91 -9.67 14.84
N SER A 91 13.95 -9.75 15.77
CA SER A 91 12.98 -8.69 16.04
C SER A 91 13.62 -7.33 16.34
N LYS A 92 14.73 -7.29 17.10
CA LYS A 92 15.46 -6.05 17.41
C LYS A 92 16.14 -5.41 16.20
N ASN A 93 16.35 -6.19 15.14
CA ASN A 93 16.99 -5.76 13.89
C ASN A 93 15.98 -5.63 12.74
N VAL A 94 14.72 -5.35 13.06
CA VAL A 94 13.72 -4.85 12.11
C VAL A 94 13.59 -3.35 12.32
N GLY A 95 13.70 -2.57 11.23
CA GLY A 95 13.67 -1.12 11.27
C GLY A 95 12.85 -0.51 10.14
N THR A 96 12.68 0.81 10.17
CA THR A 96 12.18 1.55 9.01
C THR A 96 13.36 2.13 8.23
N SER A 97 13.26 2.13 6.91
CA SER A 97 14.31 2.62 6.01
C SER A 97 14.76 4.03 6.36
N LEU A 98 13.82 4.95 6.56
CA LEU A 98 14.16 6.34 6.84
C LEU A 98 14.77 6.55 8.24
N LYS A 99 14.15 5.99 9.31
CA LYS A 99 14.62 6.20 10.69
C LYS A 99 15.89 5.43 11.04
N ASN A 100 16.19 4.38 10.30
CA ASN A 100 17.34 3.51 10.57
C ASN A 100 18.45 3.61 9.51
N SER A 101 18.38 4.60 8.61
CA SER A 101 19.40 4.83 7.58
C SER A 101 20.82 4.92 8.17
N TYR A 102 20.98 5.56 9.34
CA TYR A 102 22.27 5.66 10.01
C TYR A 102 22.93 4.29 10.29
N LYS A 103 22.12 3.23 10.51
CA LYS A 103 22.66 1.89 10.79
C LYS A 103 23.35 1.27 9.59
N ILE A 104 22.81 1.48 8.38
CA ILE A 104 23.35 0.90 7.16
C ILE A 104 24.69 1.49 6.75
N HIS A 105 24.98 2.73 7.18
CA HIS A 105 26.24 3.42 6.89
C HIS A 105 27.30 3.20 7.98
N ASN A 106 26.87 2.97 9.22
CA ASN A 106 27.78 2.93 10.38
C ASN A 106 27.96 1.53 10.98
N THR A 107 27.14 0.56 10.59
CA THR A 107 27.19 -0.80 11.15
C THR A 107 27.25 -1.82 10.01
N ARG A 108 28.23 -2.70 10.08
CA ARG A 108 28.34 -3.80 9.11
C ARG A 108 27.47 -4.98 9.55
N PHE A 109 26.51 -5.32 8.69
CA PHE A 109 25.69 -6.52 8.79
C PHE A 109 26.21 -7.57 7.77
N THR A 110 25.85 -8.83 7.99
CA THR A 110 26.10 -9.87 6.98
C THR A 110 25.19 -9.67 5.78
N GLU A 111 24.02 -9.07 6.00
CA GLU A 111 23.07 -8.70 4.96
C GLU A 111 22.12 -7.59 5.44
N VAL A 112 21.87 -6.60 4.60
CA VAL A 112 20.77 -5.65 4.76
C VAL A 112 19.69 -6.05 3.77
N ILE A 113 18.48 -6.27 4.26
CA ILE A 113 17.31 -6.63 3.45
C ILE A 113 16.37 -5.44 3.43
N ILE A 114 16.11 -4.88 2.25
CA ILE A 114 15.25 -3.70 2.08
C ILE A 114 13.97 -4.12 1.40
N ASP A 115 12.87 -4.11 2.14
CA ASP A 115 11.52 -4.32 1.60
C ASP A 115 10.94 -2.99 1.11
N GLU A 116 10.22 -3.01 -0.02
CA GLU A 116 9.70 -1.82 -0.71
C GLU A 116 10.81 -0.85 -1.15
N ALA A 117 11.89 -1.39 -1.69
CA ALA A 117 13.07 -0.61 -2.07
C ALA A 117 12.78 0.47 -3.11
N GLN A 118 11.76 0.30 -3.97
CA GLN A 118 11.36 1.29 -4.97
C GLN A 118 10.90 2.63 -4.39
N ASP A 119 10.52 2.70 -3.10
CA ASP A 119 10.10 3.96 -2.47
C ASP A 119 11.28 4.82 -1.94
N LEU A 120 12.50 4.40 -2.19
CA LEU A 120 13.71 5.09 -1.76
C LEU A 120 14.45 5.65 -2.98
N SER A 121 15.00 6.85 -2.86
CA SER A 121 15.83 7.44 -3.92
C SER A 121 17.16 6.71 -4.08
N ASN A 122 17.78 6.83 -5.25
CA ASN A 122 19.08 6.22 -5.52
C ASN A 122 20.16 6.63 -4.51
N ASP A 123 20.15 7.89 -4.07
CA ASP A 123 21.09 8.44 -3.07
C ASP A 123 21.01 7.71 -1.72
N TYR A 124 19.88 7.11 -1.41
CA TYR A 124 19.71 6.32 -0.17
C TYR A 124 20.69 5.16 -0.10
N TYR A 125 21.05 4.59 -1.24
CA TYR A 125 21.91 3.42 -1.34
C TYR A 125 23.41 3.75 -1.34
N ASP A 126 23.76 5.02 -1.44
CA ASP A 126 25.14 5.46 -1.47
C ASP A 126 25.84 5.18 -0.13
N GLY A 127 27.05 4.62 -0.21
CA GLY A 127 27.88 4.37 0.97
C GLY A 127 27.37 3.27 1.91
N ILE A 128 26.43 2.42 1.49
CA ILE A 128 26.05 1.23 2.29
C ILE A 128 27.23 0.26 2.35
N VAL A 129 27.66 -0.05 3.58
CA VAL A 129 28.85 -0.88 3.82
C VAL A 129 28.58 -2.40 3.87
N SER A 130 27.31 -2.80 3.83
CA SER A 130 26.86 -4.19 3.95
C SER A 130 26.31 -4.70 2.60
N PRO A 131 26.37 -6.02 2.35
CA PRO A 131 25.66 -6.59 1.19
C PRO A 131 24.16 -6.36 1.30
N VAL A 132 23.52 -5.95 0.19
CA VAL A 132 22.11 -5.57 0.14
C VAL A 132 21.31 -6.58 -0.66
N SER A 133 20.22 -7.11 -0.06
CA SER A 133 19.12 -7.76 -0.76
C SER A 133 17.91 -6.83 -0.75
N TYR A 134 17.07 -6.88 -1.78
CA TYR A 134 15.90 -6.00 -1.84
C TYR A 134 14.67 -6.68 -2.45
N GLY A 135 13.50 -6.16 -2.08
CA GLY A 135 12.22 -6.42 -2.75
C GLY A 135 11.65 -5.14 -3.34
N ALA A 136 11.23 -5.16 -4.60
CA ALA A 136 10.70 -4.00 -5.30
C ALA A 136 9.52 -4.34 -6.23
N ASP A 137 8.65 -3.35 -6.44
CA ASP A 137 7.49 -3.42 -7.34
C ASP A 137 7.18 -2.01 -7.89
N ASP A 138 7.50 -1.79 -9.16
CA ASP A 138 7.32 -0.48 -9.80
C ASP A 138 5.85 -0.06 -9.88
N SER A 139 4.90 -1.00 -9.82
CA SER A 139 3.47 -0.69 -9.79
C SER A 139 2.99 -0.10 -8.46
N GLN A 140 3.80 -0.17 -7.41
CA GLN A 140 3.48 0.29 -6.06
C GLN A 140 4.37 1.46 -5.60
N ILE A 141 4.93 2.24 -6.51
CA ILE A 141 5.71 3.44 -6.19
C ILE A 141 4.78 4.51 -5.60
N LEU A 142 5.03 4.94 -4.35
CA LEU A 142 4.23 5.97 -3.67
C LEU A 142 4.78 7.39 -3.85
N TYR A 143 6.08 7.51 -4.16
CA TYR A 143 6.79 8.79 -4.24
C TYR A 143 7.61 8.86 -5.53
N PRO A 144 6.95 9.07 -6.69
CA PRO A 144 7.63 9.01 -8.00
C PRO A 144 8.80 10.00 -8.17
N ASP A 145 8.80 11.10 -7.40
CA ASP A 145 9.88 12.09 -7.44
C ASP A 145 11.09 11.69 -6.57
N HIS A 146 10.95 10.64 -5.74
CA HIS A 146 11.98 10.14 -4.83
C HIS A 146 11.97 8.60 -4.78
N CYS A 147 12.01 7.97 -5.93
CA CYS A 147 11.95 6.52 -6.07
C CYS A 147 13.16 5.97 -6.81
N SER A 148 13.36 4.65 -6.71
CA SER A 148 14.28 3.90 -7.54
C SER A 148 13.52 2.81 -8.29
N HIS A 149 13.49 2.86 -9.60
CA HIS A 149 12.88 1.81 -10.40
C HIS A 149 13.66 0.49 -10.33
N GLN A 150 13.02 -0.64 -10.58
CA GLN A 150 13.66 -1.96 -10.56
C GLN A 150 14.90 -2.01 -11.48
N ALA A 151 14.87 -1.32 -12.62
CA ALA A 151 16.02 -1.26 -13.52
C ALA A 151 17.21 -0.53 -12.90
N GLU A 152 16.96 0.54 -12.15
CA GLU A 152 17.99 1.30 -11.42
C GLU A 152 18.56 0.49 -10.26
N LEU A 153 17.68 -0.14 -9.45
CA LEU A 153 18.09 -1.04 -8.37
C LEU A 153 18.96 -2.19 -8.87
N LYS A 154 18.63 -2.75 -10.04
CA LYS A 154 19.44 -3.78 -10.68
C LYS A 154 20.82 -3.25 -11.12
N SER A 155 20.89 -2.00 -11.52
CA SER A 155 22.15 -1.35 -11.87
C SER A 155 23.01 -1.04 -10.64
N LEU A 156 22.38 -0.67 -9.52
CA LEU A 156 23.06 -0.45 -8.24
C LEU A 156 23.59 -1.75 -7.61
N PHE A 157 22.84 -2.86 -7.79
CA PHE A 157 23.16 -4.17 -7.22
C PHE A 157 23.26 -5.27 -8.29
N PRO A 158 24.22 -5.17 -9.22
CA PRO A 158 24.29 -6.03 -10.41
C PRO A 158 24.57 -7.51 -10.09
N ASN A 159 25.14 -7.80 -8.92
CA ASN A 159 25.49 -9.16 -8.50
C ASN A 159 24.34 -9.88 -7.75
N ASN A 160 23.22 -9.22 -7.50
CA ASN A 160 22.09 -9.85 -6.84
C ASN A 160 21.43 -10.89 -7.75
N ILE A 161 21.12 -12.05 -7.17
CA ILE A 161 20.39 -13.10 -7.87
C ILE A 161 18.92 -12.71 -7.98
N SER A 162 18.43 -12.63 -9.21
CA SER A 162 17.04 -12.25 -9.47
C SER A 162 16.07 -13.39 -9.20
N HIS A 163 15.04 -13.13 -8.38
CA HIS A 163 13.92 -14.01 -8.14
C HIS A 163 12.62 -13.29 -8.48
N ILE A 164 11.81 -13.90 -9.32
CA ILE A 164 10.51 -13.37 -9.75
C ILE A 164 9.41 -14.16 -9.02
N LEU A 165 8.54 -13.45 -8.32
CA LEU A 165 7.36 -14.02 -7.66
C LEU A 165 6.14 -13.68 -8.50
N ASP A 166 5.58 -14.68 -9.15
CA ASP A 166 4.52 -14.55 -10.16
C ASP A 166 3.12 -14.97 -9.68
N LYS A 167 3.00 -15.48 -8.44
CA LYS A 167 1.74 -15.94 -7.88
C LYS A 167 1.23 -15.02 -6.77
N ASN A 168 0.02 -14.49 -6.94
CA ASN A 168 -0.64 -13.71 -5.90
C ASN A 168 -1.32 -14.64 -4.88
N PHE A 169 -1.10 -14.37 -3.58
CA PHE A 169 -1.65 -15.15 -2.45
C PHE A 169 -2.58 -14.33 -1.56
N ARG A 170 -2.73 -13.05 -1.86
CA ARG A 170 -3.53 -12.13 -1.04
C ARG A 170 -4.93 -12.01 -1.56
N ASN A 171 -5.07 -11.61 -2.81
CA ASN A 171 -6.33 -11.16 -3.35
C ASN A 171 -7.13 -12.31 -3.98
N THR A 172 -8.45 -12.12 -4.08
CA THR A 172 -9.29 -13.00 -4.90
C THR A 172 -9.17 -12.64 -6.39
N GLN A 173 -9.58 -13.58 -7.25
CA GLN A 173 -9.55 -13.38 -8.69
C GLN A 173 -10.40 -12.17 -9.12
N ARG A 174 -11.59 -12.01 -8.51
CA ARG A 174 -12.53 -10.93 -8.85
C ARG A 174 -11.97 -9.56 -8.43
N ILE A 175 -11.34 -9.46 -7.26
CA ILE A 175 -10.63 -8.23 -6.85
C ILE A 175 -9.53 -7.90 -7.87
N MET A 176 -8.73 -8.87 -8.29
CA MET A 176 -7.67 -8.61 -9.26
C MET A 176 -8.17 -8.26 -10.65
N LYS A 177 -9.32 -8.80 -11.08
CA LYS A 177 -10.00 -8.36 -12.32
C LYS A 177 -10.46 -6.90 -12.22
N PHE A 178 -11.05 -6.53 -11.08
CA PHE A 178 -11.40 -5.13 -10.80
C PHE A 178 -10.16 -4.23 -10.85
N VAL A 179 -9.11 -4.58 -10.12
CA VAL A 179 -7.87 -3.80 -10.07
C VAL A 179 -7.27 -3.63 -11.47
N LYS A 180 -7.24 -4.68 -12.29
CA LYS A 180 -6.74 -4.60 -13.68
C LYS A 180 -7.57 -3.66 -14.54
N GLN A 181 -8.88 -3.64 -14.39
CA GLN A 181 -9.76 -2.75 -15.16
C GLN A 181 -9.67 -1.31 -14.66
N ALA A 182 -9.64 -1.11 -13.34
CA ALA A 182 -9.56 0.22 -12.75
C ALA A 182 -8.19 0.88 -12.96
N PHE A 183 -7.12 0.09 -13.04
CA PHE A 183 -5.73 0.58 -13.12
C PHE A 183 -4.97 -0.05 -14.31
N PRO A 184 -5.31 0.27 -15.54
CA PRO A 184 -4.71 -0.36 -16.74
C PRO A 184 -3.19 -0.14 -16.83
N ASN A 185 -2.67 0.96 -16.28
CA ASN A 185 -1.22 1.27 -16.30
C ASN A 185 -0.40 0.46 -15.29
N ALA A 186 -1.05 -0.21 -14.33
CA ALA A 186 -0.35 -1.11 -13.42
C ALA A 186 0.17 -2.39 -14.11
N ASN A 187 -0.18 -2.60 -15.39
CA ASN A 187 0.31 -3.69 -16.24
C ASN A 187 0.22 -5.09 -15.59
N ILE A 188 -0.89 -5.37 -14.89
CA ILE A 188 -1.09 -6.66 -14.22
C ILE A 188 -1.20 -7.78 -15.28
N PRO A 189 -0.28 -8.77 -15.27
CA PRO A 189 -0.34 -9.89 -16.20
C PRO A 189 -1.62 -10.73 -16.02
N MET A 190 -2.21 -11.18 -17.11
CA MET A 190 -3.37 -12.08 -17.04
C MET A 190 -3.05 -13.40 -16.33
N SER A 191 -1.83 -13.90 -16.45
CA SER A 191 -1.38 -15.11 -15.78
C SER A 191 -1.52 -15.05 -14.25
N ILE A 192 -1.32 -13.87 -13.65
CA ILE A 192 -1.55 -13.68 -12.20
C ILE A 192 -3.03 -13.86 -11.86
N ILE A 193 -3.94 -13.33 -12.69
CA ILE A 193 -5.39 -13.41 -12.48
C ILE A 193 -5.88 -14.84 -12.71
N GLU A 194 -5.39 -15.50 -13.76
CA GLU A 194 -5.73 -16.89 -14.08
C GLU A 194 -5.21 -17.86 -13.01
N GLY A 195 -4.03 -17.60 -12.44
CA GLY A 195 -3.47 -18.33 -11.31
C GLY A 195 -4.33 -18.30 -10.05
N LEU A 196 -5.28 -17.36 -9.95
CA LEU A 196 -6.24 -17.25 -8.85
C LEU A 196 -7.56 -18.02 -9.10
N SER A 197 -7.65 -18.87 -10.10
CA SER A 197 -8.86 -19.64 -10.44
C SER A 197 -9.39 -20.49 -9.27
N GLY A 198 -8.52 -20.92 -8.35
CA GLY A 198 -8.91 -21.62 -7.12
C GLY A 198 -9.41 -20.71 -5.99
N ASN A 199 -9.29 -19.39 -6.14
CA ASN A 199 -9.75 -18.37 -5.18
C ASN A 199 -10.51 -17.26 -5.91
N VAL A 200 -11.71 -17.57 -6.39
CA VAL A 200 -12.50 -16.63 -7.20
C VAL A 200 -12.98 -15.44 -6.37
N GLY A 201 -13.47 -15.69 -5.17
CA GLY A 201 -14.01 -14.66 -4.25
C GLY A 201 -15.27 -13.98 -4.76
N GLU A 202 -15.67 -12.90 -4.09
CA GLU A 202 -16.78 -12.06 -4.50
C GLU A 202 -16.32 -10.84 -5.29
N TRP A 203 -17.23 -10.25 -6.08
CA TRP A 203 -16.94 -8.97 -6.73
C TRP A 203 -16.82 -7.85 -5.70
N PRO A 204 -15.95 -6.86 -5.90
CA PRO A 204 -15.99 -5.62 -5.14
C PRO A 204 -17.39 -5.01 -5.16
N VAL A 205 -17.85 -4.54 -4.01
CA VAL A 205 -19.18 -3.95 -3.87
C VAL A 205 -19.09 -2.44 -4.00
N MET A 206 -19.78 -1.88 -5.00
CA MET A 206 -19.94 -0.43 -5.17
C MET A 206 -21.26 -0.01 -4.51
N GLN A 207 -21.18 0.64 -3.37
CA GLN A 207 -22.35 1.20 -2.66
C GLN A 207 -22.54 2.66 -3.07
N ILE A 208 -23.75 3.01 -3.54
CA ILE A 208 -24.08 4.35 -4.01
C ILE A 208 -25.04 5.00 -3.04
N SER A 209 -24.59 6.09 -2.41
CA SER A 209 -25.36 6.80 -1.38
C SER A 209 -26.17 7.97 -1.91
N TYR A 210 -26.08 8.32 -3.20
CA TYR A 210 -26.78 9.46 -3.84
C TYR A 210 -26.78 10.73 -2.98
N GLY A 211 -25.60 11.18 -2.60
CA GLY A 211 -25.39 12.43 -1.90
C GLY A 211 -24.93 13.57 -2.84
N ASN A 212 -24.64 14.71 -2.26
CA ASN A 212 -23.98 15.77 -2.99
C ASN A 212 -22.60 15.27 -3.43
N LYS A 213 -22.31 15.39 -4.72
CA LYS A 213 -21.05 14.97 -5.35
C LYS A 213 -19.79 15.45 -4.62
N TYR A 214 -19.88 16.57 -3.92
CA TYR A 214 -18.77 17.22 -3.23
C TYR A 214 -18.78 17.04 -1.71
N GLU A 215 -19.79 16.38 -1.15
CA GLU A 215 -19.82 16.09 0.27
C GLU A 215 -18.89 14.94 0.62
N ARG A 216 -18.00 15.18 1.59
CA ARG A 216 -17.08 14.17 2.11
C ARG A 216 -17.71 13.26 3.13
N SER A 217 -18.79 13.70 3.73
CA SER A 217 -19.52 12.98 4.76
C SER A 217 -20.99 13.01 4.43
N ASN A 218 -21.63 11.86 4.51
CA ASN A 218 -23.08 11.77 4.56
C ASN A 218 -23.48 10.64 5.50
N GLU A 219 -24.62 10.80 6.12
CA GLU A 219 -25.11 9.83 7.11
C GLU A 219 -25.33 8.43 6.52
N ASN A 220 -25.74 8.34 5.25
CA ASN A 220 -25.92 7.06 4.57
C ASN A 220 -24.59 6.31 4.42
N GLN A 221 -23.51 7.02 4.06
CA GLN A 221 -22.17 6.45 3.99
C GLN A 221 -21.70 5.97 5.37
N ASP A 222 -21.86 6.79 6.40
CA ASP A 222 -21.43 6.48 7.76
C ASP A 222 -22.19 5.26 8.31
N ASN A 223 -23.50 5.15 8.03
CA ASN A 223 -24.32 4.01 8.39
C ASN A 223 -23.95 2.75 7.59
N ALA A 224 -23.59 2.90 6.32
CA ALA A 224 -23.11 1.79 5.49
C ALA A 224 -21.81 1.21 6.04
N ILE A 225 -20.84 2.05 6.41
CA ILE A 225 -19.57 1.63 7.02
C ILE A 225 -19.84 0.87 8.33
N GLU A 226 -20.69 1.42 9.19
CA GLU A 226 -21.10 0.75 10.43
C GLU A 226 -21.71 -0.63 10.16
N SER A 227 -22.64 -0.71 9.21
CA SER A 227 -23.33 -1.97 8.85
C SER A 227 -22.33 -3.02 8.34
N ILE A 228 -21.40 -2.64 7.47
CA ILE A 228 -20.36 -3.54 6.95
C ILE A 228 -19.50 -4.06 8.10
N ILE A 229 -19.03 -3.16 8.99
CA ILE A 229 -18.18 -3.54 10.11
C ILE A 229 -18.93 -4.48 11.05
N ASN A 230 -20.15 -4.15 11.45
CA ASN A 230 -20.95 -4.97 12.38
C ASN A 230 -21.30 -6.35 11.79
N THR A 231 -21.45 -6.44 10.47
CA THR A 231 -21.75 -7.70 9.78
C THR A 231 -20.52 -8.61 9.68
N LEU A 232 -19.34 -8.04 9.48
CA LEU A 232 -18.12 -8.79 9.18
C LEU A 232 -17.15 -8.91 10.36
N ARG A 233 -17.43 -8.19 11.45
CA ARG A 233 -16.54 -8.16 12.61
C ARG A 233 -16.48 -9.53 13.28
N ALA A 234 -15.27 -10.08 13.34
CA ALA A 234 -14.91 -11.28 14.10
C ALA A 234 -13.48 -11.10 14.66
N ASP A 235 -13.12 -11.89 15.66
CA ASP A 235 -11.84 -11.76 16.35
C ASP A 235 -10.63 -12.03 15.43
N ASP A 236 -10.82 -12.84 14.40
CA ASP A 236 -9.81 -13.20 13.39
C ASP A 236 -10.00 -12.51 12.05
N HIS A 237 -10.87 -11.48 11.96
CA HIS A 237 -11.18 -10.77 10.73
C HIS A 237 -10.73 -9.32 10.81
N ASN A 238 -9.74 -8.97 10.00
CA ASN A 238 -9.19 -7.62 9.92
C ASN A 238 -9.97 -6.77 8.93
N ILE A 239 -10.52 -5.65 9.40
CA ILE A 239 -11.27 -4.67 8.60
C ILE A 239 -10.49 -3.35 8.57
N ALA A 240 -10.24 -2.81 7.39
CA ALA A 240 -9.67 -1.48 7.25
C ALA A 240 -10.64 -0.49 6.62
N VAL A 241 -10.69 0.71 7.17
CA VAL A 241 -11.22 1.90 6.50
C VAL A 241 -10.05 2.68 5.96
N LEU A 242 -9.88 2.67 4.64
CA LEU A 242 -8.75 3.30 3.96
C LEU A 242 -9.17 4.62 3.32
N VAL A 243 -8.41 5.67 3.59
CA VAL A 243 -8.73 7.03 3.16
C VAL A 243 -7.51 7.74 2.56
N PRO A 244 -7.70 8.75 1.68
CA PRO A 244 -6.57 9.45 1.07
C PRO A 244 -5.80 10.33 2.05
N TRP A 245 -6.47 10.93 3.05
CA TRP A 245 -5.86 11.96 3.92
C TRP A 245 -6.06 11.72 5.40
N LYS A 246 -5.14 12.24 6.20
CA LYS A 246 -5.17 12.21 7.68
C LYS A 246 -6.45 12.76 8.28
N LYS A 247 -6.97 13.87 7.71
CA LYS A 247 -8.22 14.49 8.18
C LYS A 247 -9.45 13.60 7.99
N ASP A 248 -9.45 12.80 6.92
CA ASP A 248 -10.55 11.85 6.69
C ASP A 248 -10.42 10.67 7.64
N ALA A 249 -9.21 10.22 7.96
CA ALA A 249 -8.99 9.21 8.99
C ALA A 249 -9.50 9.68 10.36
N GLN A 250 -9.25 10.93 10.74
CA GLN A 250 -9.77 11.52 11.98
C GLN A 250 -11.31 11.61 11.97
N TYR A 251 -11.90 11.96 10.83
CA TYR A 251 -13.35 12.00 10.68
C TYR A 251 -13.96 10.62 10.94
N PHE A 252 -13.50 9.57 10.27
CA PHE A 252 -14.04 8.22 10.44
C PHE A 252 -13.71 7.63 11.81
N GLU A 253 -12.59 7.99 12.44
CA GLU A 253 -12.33 7.65 13.85
C GLU A 253 -13.45 8.17 14.76
N ASN A 254 -13.86 9.42 14.58
CA ASN A 254 -14.95 10.03 15.36
C ASN A 254 -16.30 9.36 15.04
N VAL A 255 -16.58 9.08 13.77
CA VAL A 255 -17.80 8.37 13.36
C VAL A 255 -17.90 7.02 14.06
N LEU A 256 -16.84 6.20 13.99
CA LEU A 256 -16.84 4.87 14.60
C LEU A 256 -16.92 4.93 16.12
N LYS A 257 -16.23 5.87 16.76
CA LYS A 257 -16.33 6.09 18.21
C LYS A 257 -17.75 6.46 18.66
N ASN A 258 -18.43 7.35 17.93
CA ASN A 258 -19.81 7.74 18.22
C ASN A 258 -20.79 6.57 18.06
N LYS A 259 -20.46 5.58 17.24
CA LYS A 259 -21.20 4.34 17.03
C LYS A 259 -20.76 3.20 17.95
N ASN A 260 -19.92 3.48 18.96
CA ASN A 260 -19.34 2.52 19.90
C ASN A 260 -18.58 1.37 19.21
N ILE A 261 -17.95 1.63 18.08
CA ILE A 261 -17.08 0.69 17.39
C ILE A 261 -15.64 0.97 17.81
N ASP A 262 -15.05 0.03 18.54
CA ASP A 262 -13.65 0.08 18.88
C ASP A 262 -12.78 -0.02 17.63
N ASN A 263 -11.81 0.87 17.52
CA ASN A 263 -10.94 0.93 16.37
C ASN A 263 -9.56 1.46 16.76
N SER A 264 -8.56 1.18 15.92
CA SER A 264 -7.26 1.85 15.94
C SER A 264 -7.11 2.77 14.75
N ILE A 265 -6.40 3.86 14.95
CA ILE A 265 -6.05 4.78 13.88
C ILE A 265 -4.54 4.93 13.82
N TYR A 266 -3.98 4.90 12.61
CA TYR A 266 -2.58 5.21 12.38
C TYR A 266 -2.40 5.87 11.01
N TYR A 267 -1.55 6.88 10.97
CA TYR A 267 -1.02 7.44 9.74
C TYR A 267 0.39 7.98 10.00
N GLU A 268 1.21 8.00 8.98
CA GLU A 268 2.58 8.48 9.06
C GLU A 268 2.62 9.94 9.56
N ASP A 269 3.64 10.30 10.37
CA ASP A 269 3.83 11.62 11.01
C ASP A 269 2.82 12.00 12.09
N ASP A 270 2.04 11.08 12.63
CA ASP A 270 1.19 11.42 13.76
C ASP A 270 1.99 11.48 15.06
N SER A 271 2.19 12.71 15.58
CA SER A 271 2.87 12.96 16.85
C SER A 271 2.13 12.38 18.06
N ARG A 272 0.85 12.00 17.93
CA ARG A 272 0.07 11.33 18.97
C ARG A 272 0.53 9.89 19.22
N PHE A 273 1.31 9.32 18.29
CA PHE A 273 1.87 7.98 18.40
C PHE A 273 3.40 8.06 18.56
N PRO A 274 3.92 8.51 19.72
CA PRO A 274 5.33 8.43 20.00
C PRO A 274 5.77 6.96 19.93
N LEU A 275 7.05 6.73 19.73
CA LEU A 275 7.71 5.41 19.67
C LEU A 275 7.17 4.49 20.79
N GLY A 276 6.36 3.53 20.46
CA GLY A 276 5.58 2.72 21.40
C GLY A 276 4.11 2.62 20.99
N ALA A 277 3.84 2.81 19.69
CA ALA A 277 2.51 2.77 19.12
C ALA A 277 1.66 1.62 19.67
N LYS A 278 0.41 1.95 19.94
CA LYS A 278 -0.61 0.99 20.34
C LYS A 278 -0.74 -0.11 19.29
N GLU A 279 -1.04 -1.30 19.73
CA GLU A 279 -1.34 -2.44 18.88
C GLU A 279 -2.44 -2.05 17.85
N ILE A 280 -2.23 -2.48 16.61
CA ILE A 280 -3.26 -2.35 15.58
C ILE A 280 -4.42 -3.26 15.99
N GLN A 281 -5.63 -2.74 15.94
CA GLN A 281 -6.84 -3.52 16.20
C GLN A 281 -7.37 -4.15 14.91
N ASN A 282 -8.28 -5.11 15.06
CA ASN A 282 -8.93 -5.77 13.95
C ASN A 282 -9.83 -4.82 13.12
N VAL A 283 -10.30 -3.70 13.69
CA VAL A 283 -10.86 -2.58 12.93
C VAL A 283 -9.84 -1.44 12.94
N HIS A 284 -9.33 -1.10 11.77
CA HIS A 284 -8.23 -0.15 11.61
C HIS A 284 -8.55 0.94 10.59
N ILE A 285 -8.24 2.18 10.95
CA ILE A 285 -8.39 3.34 10.05
C ILE A 285 -7.00 3.86 9.70
N THR A 286 -6.71 3.99 8.42
CA THR A 286 -5.41 4.49 7.99
C THR A 286 -5.47 5.13 6.60
N THR A 287 -4.39 5.85 6.24
CA THR A 287 -4.29 6.41 4.88
C THR A 287 -3.81 5.36 3.88
N PHE A 288 -4.10 5.57 2.59
CA PHE A 288 -3.65 4.70 1.52
C PHE A 288 -2.15 4.41 1.58
N LYS A 289 -1.34 5.46 1.79
CA LYS A 289 0.12 5.34 1.90
C LYS A 289 0.54 4.51 3.11
N SER A 290 -0.09 4.76 4.27
CA SER A 290 0.24 4.04 5.51
C SER A 290 -0.25 2.58 5.51
N ALA A 291 -1.21 2.23 4.64
CA ALA A 291 -1.67 0.85 4.43
C ALA A 291 -0.67 0.00 3.63
N LYS A 292 0.35 0.62 3.02
CA LYS A 292 1.35 -0.12 2.24
C LYS A 292 2.05 -1.18 3.08
N GLY A 293 2.18 -2.37 2.52
CA GLY A 293 2.74 -3.54 3.21
C GLY A 293 1.76 -4.28 4.12
N LEU A 294 0.65 -3.65 4.54
CA LEU A 294 -0.41 -4.30 5.30
C LEU A 294 -1.37 -5.06 4.37
N GLU A 295 -2.21 -5.89 5.00
CA GLU A 295 -3.29 -6.61 4.33
C GLU A 295 -4.45 -6.80 5.29
N PHE A 296 -5.66 -6.81 4.78
CA PHE A 296 -6.89 -6.90 5.55
C PHE A 296 -7.85 -7.87 4.89
N ASP A 297 -8.68 -8.54 5.66
CA ASP A 297 -9.70 -9.43 5.09
C ASP A 297 -10.76 -8.62 4.35
N THR A 298 -11.13 -7.47 4.91
CA THR A 298 -12.04 -6.50 4.30
C THR A 298 -11.41 -5.12 4.25
N VAL A 299 -11.53 -4.46 3.10
CA VAL A 299 -11.20 -3.04 2.92
C VAL A 299 -12.44 -2.27 2.53
N ILE A 300 -12.65 -1.13 3.20
CA ILE A 300 -13.71 -0.17 2.92
C ILE A 300 -13.03 1.14 2.48
N ILE A 301 -13.36 1.62 1.30
CA ILE A 301 -12.89 2.91 0.78
C ILE A 301 -14.07 3.86 0.68
N PRO A 302 -14.26 4.74 1.68
CA PRO A 302 -15.30 5.75 1.65
C PRO A 302 -14.95 6.86 0.66
N ASN A 303 -15.97 7.58 0.21
CA ASN A 303 -15.83 8.71 -0.70
C ASN A 303 -15.02 8.37 -1.98
N PHE A 304 -15.19 7.18 -2.51
CA PHE A 304 -14.43 6.71 -3.66
C PHE A 304 -14.57 7.65 -4.87
N ASN A 305 -15.70 8.32 -5.01
CA ASN A 305 -15.94 9.35 -6.02
C ASN A 305 -15.08 10.62 -5.86
N ILE A 306 -14.63 10.97 -4.65
CA ILE A 306 -13.77 12.15 -4.40
C ILE A 306 -12.36 11.90 -4.91
N ILE A 307 -11.97 10.65 -5.02
CA ILE A 307 -10.71 10.28 -5.64
C ILE A 307 -10.71 10.67 -7.11
N GLU A 308 -11.88 10.88 -7.69
CA GLU A 308 -12.03 11.14 -9.10
C GLU A 308 -11.76 12.58 -9.49
N ARG A 309 -12.11 13.65 -8.96
CA ARG A 309 -11.84 14.97 -9.56
C ARG A 309 -12.53 16.14 -8.85
N THR A 310 -11.77 17.13 -8.49
CA THR A 310 -12.31 18.44 -8.14
C THR A 310 -11.84 19.48 -9.14
N PRO A 311 -12.71 20.20 -9.86
CA PRO A 311 -12.29 21.33 -10.66
C PRO A 311 -11.70 22.39 -9.73
N ILE A 312 -10.52 22.89 -10.05
CA ILE A 312 -9.93 24.06 -9.41
C ILE A 312 -9.95 25.18 -10.44
N TYR A 313 -10.55 26.30 -10.01
CA TYR A 313 -10.44 27.56 -10.70
C TYR A 313 -9.19 28.25 -10.17
N ILE A 314 -8.23 28.51 -11.04
CA ILE A 314 -7.04 29.26 -10.68
C ILE A 314 -7.04 30.50 -11.51
N GLN A 315 -7.12 31.64 -10.85
CA GLN A 315 -6.90 32.93 -11.47
C GLN A 315 -5.43 33.28 -11.27
N ARG A 316 -4.62 33.46 -12.32
CA ARG A 316 -3.54 34.42 -12.43
C ARG A 316 -2.24 34.03 -13.11
N GLU A 317 -1.46 35.11 -13.40
CA GLU A 317 -0.09 35.14 -13.91
C GLU A 317 0.92 34.27 -13.16
N GLU A 318 0.75 34.11 -11.83
CA GLU A 318 1.61 33.26 -10.96
C GLU A 318 1.61 31.78 -11.36
N LEU A 319 0.61 31.36 -12.13
CA LEU A 319 0.39 29.97 -12.54
C LEU A 319 0.94 29.63 -13.90
N MET A 320 1.44 30.63 -14.60
CA MET A 320 1.99 30.50 -15.95
C MET A 320 3.49 30.21 -15.94
N THR A 321 4.09 29.92 -14.78
CA THR A 321 5.49 29.48 -14.75
C THR A 321 5.61 28.10 -15.38
N GLU A 322 6.57 27.94 -16.26
CA GLU A 322 6.84 26.68 -16.96
C GLU A 322 7.05 25.50 -16.00
N GLU A 323 7.59 25.79 -14.83
CA GLU A 323 7.83 24.85 -13.73
C GLU A 323 6.51 24.35 -13.11
N TYR A 324 5.55 25.24 -12.88
CA TYR A 324 4.24 24.91 -12.36
C TYR A 324 3.43 24.08 -13.38
N LEU A 325 3.39 24.51 -14.64
CA LEU A 325 2.70 23.79 -15.71
C LEU A 325 3.30 22.40 -15.93
N THR A 326 4.62 22.26 -15.83
CA THR A 326 5.30 20.96 -15.91
C THR A 326 4.95 20.07 -14.73
N SER A 327 4.88 20.60 -13.52
CA SER A 327 4.47 19.86 -12.32
C SER A 327 3.00 19.43 -12.41
N MET A 328 2.12 20.33 -12.86
CA MET A 328 0.70 20.01 -13.07
C MET A 328 0.49 18.98 -14.17
N LYS A 329 1.21 19.07 -15.27
CA LYS A 329 1.13 18.09 -16.36
C LYS A 329 1.57 16.70 -15.88
N LYS A 330 2.66 16.58 -15.13
CA LYS A 330 3.08 15.33 -14.52
C LYS A 330 2.01 14.77 -13.58
N THR A 331 1.38 15.62 -12.78
CA THR A 331 0.29 15.22 -11.88
C THR A 331 -0.93 14.75 -12.66
N ILE A 332 -1.27 15.44 -13.73
CA ILE A 332 -2.36 15.11 -14.64
C ILE A 332 -2.09 13.78 -15.36
N ASP A 333 -0.90 13.60 -15.94
CA ASP A 333 -0.52 12.41 -16.68
C ASP A 333 -0.58 11.12 -15.81
N ARG A 334 -0.30 11.23 -14.52
CA ARG A 334 -0.40 10.11 -13.56
C ARG A 334 -1.83 9.62 -13.33
N LEU A 335 -2.81 10.45 -13.57
CA LEU A 335 -4.20 10.21 -13.20
C LEU A 335 -5.12 9.93 -14.37
N VAL A 336 -4.65 10.12 -15.56
CA VAL A 336 -5.30 9.67 -16.79
C VAL A 336 -5.63 8.17 -16.76
N CYS A 337 -4.94 7.44 -15.87
CA CYS A 337 -5.11 6.00 -15.73
C CYS A 337 -6.41 5.55 -15.07
N LEU A 338 -7.01 6.37 -14.21
CA LEU A 338 -8.28 6.04 -13.59
C LEU A 338 -9.48 6.21 -14.51
N GLN A 339 -9.26 6.79 -15.70
CA GLN A 339 -10.36 7.07 -16.64
C GLN A 339 -9.89 7.08 -18.09
N LYS A 340 -10.27 6.03 -18.82
CA LYS A 340 -10.07 5.95 -20.27
C LYS A 340 -10.85 7.01 -21.08
N ASP A 341 -11.90 7.60 -20.51
CA ASP A 341 -12.91 8.33 -21.28
C ASP A 341 -13.15 9.78 -20.80
N HIS A 342 -12.28 10.30 -19.93
CA HIS A 342 -12.46 11.67 -19.48
C HIS A 342 -11.33 12.56 -19.98
N ASP A 343 -11.66 13.34 -20.99
CA ASP A 343 -10.86 14.47 -21.41
C ASP A 343 -10.57 15.36 -20.19
N ILE A 344 -9.30 15.53 -19.91
CA ILE A 344 -8.85 16.59 -19.02
C ILE A 344 -9.01 17.85 -19.83
N LEU A 345 -10.23 18.40 -19.82
CA LEU A 345 -10.50 19.68 -20.42
C LEU A 345 -9.77 20.75 -19.59
N LEU A 346 -8.61 21.15 -20.10
CA LEU A 346 -8.10 22.47 -19.85
C LEU A 346 -9.01 23.39 -20.64
N SER A 347 -9.90 24.12 -20.00
CA SER A 347 -10.60 25.20 -20.63
C SER A 347 -9.79 26.47 -20.39
N GLU A 348 -9.22 27.01 -21.42
CA GLU A 348 -8.68 28.36 -21.45
C GLU A 348 -9.81 29.31 -21.88
N THR A 349 -10.14 30.26 -21.03
CA THR A 349 -11.12 31.30 -21.37
C THR A 349 -10.44 32.65 -21.23
N GLU A 350 -10.26 33.33 -22.34
CA GLU A 350 -9.75 34.70 -22.35
C GLU A 350 -10.79 35.65 -21.74
N ARG A 351 -10.39 36.43 -20.76
CA ARG A 351 -11.23 37.41 -20.07
C ARG A 351 -11.19 38.76 -20.80
N PRO A 352 -12.24 39.61 -20.62
CA PRO A 352 -12.26 40.94 -21.20
C PRO A 352 -11.12 41.86 -20.74
N ASP A 353 -10.44 41.54 -19.64
CA ASP A 353 -9.29 42.25 -19.10
C ASP A 353 -7.94 41.71 -19.64
N GLY A 354 -7.95 40.79 -20.59
CA GLY A 354 -6.76 40.19 -21.20
C GLY A 354 -6.09 39.11 -20.33
N LEU A 355 -6.71 38.72 -19.23
CA LEU A 355 -6.25 37.61 -18.43
C LEU A 355 -6.83 36.29 -18.95
N ILE A 356 -6.12 35.19 -18.76
CA ILE A 356 -6.54 33.84 -19.14
C ILE A 356 -6.99 33.10 -17.89
N ASP A 357 -8.27 32.71 -17.83
CA ASP A 357 -8.75 31.79 -16.81
C ASP A 357 -8.45 30.38 -17.25
N VAL A 358 -7.54 29.70 -16.55
CA VAL A 358 -7.20 28.31 -16.77
C VAL A 358 -7.92 27.45 -15.75
N THR A 359 -8.83 26.62 -16.23
CA THR A 359 -9.54 25.66 -15.37
C THR A 359 -8.91 24.31 -15.54
N TYR A 360 -8.36 23.75 -14.48
CA TYR A 360 -7.94 22.35 -14.48
C TYR A 360 -8.57 21.56 -13.34
N ARG A 361 -8.62 20.29 -13.54
CA ARG A 361 -9.10 19.36 -12.53
C ARG A 361 -7.92 18.95 -11.65
N LYS A 362 -7.96 19.35 -10.42
CA LYS A 362 -6.98 18.88 -9.43
C LYS A 362 -7.33 17.46 -9.01
N LEU A 363 -6.35 16.65 -9.16
CA LEU A 363 -6.42 15.28 -8.70
C LEU A 363 -6.17 15.23 -7.20
N MET A 364 -7.08 14.60 -6.51
CA MET A 364 -7.11 14.57 -5.06
C MET A 364 -6.13 13.54 -4.51
N CYS A 365 -5.74 12.55 -5.31
CA CYS A 365 -4.90 11.44 -4.91
C CYS A 365 -4.25 10.83 -6.16
N SER A 366 -3.03 10.30 -6.04
CA SER A 366 -2.40 9.60 -7.16
C SER A 366 -3.07 8.25 -7.42
N TRP A 367 -3.01 7.77 -8.65
CA TRP A 367 -3.58 6.46 -8.97
C TRP A 367 -2.83 5.34 -8.24
N GLU A 368 -1.53 5.50 -8.00
CA GLU A 368 -0.70 4.56 -7.26
C GLU A 368 -1.18 4.40 -5.81
N ASP A 369 -1.58 5.49 -5.17
CA ASP A 369 -2.13 5.46 -3.81
C ASP A 369 -3.44 4.66 -3.77
N VAL A 370 -4.34 4.89 -4.74
CA VAL A 370 -5.61 4.17 -4.86
C VAL A 370 -5.39 2.71 -5.22
N PHE A 371 -4.46 2.43 -6.13
CA PHE A 371 -4.05 1.08 -6.49
C PHE A 371 -3.55 0.30 -5.25
N VAL A 372 -2.67 0.94 -4.45
CA VAL A 372 -2.22 0.34 -3.20
C VAL A 372 -3.41 0.01 -2.31
N ALA A 373 -4.36 0.93 -2.10
CA ALA A 373 -5.53 0.70 -1.26
C ALA A 373 -6.39 -0.47 -1.79
N CYS A 374 -6.69 -0.49 -3.10
CA CYS A 374 -7.51 -1.52 -3.73
C CYS A 374 -6.84 -2.91 -3.79
N THR A 375 -5.54 -2.99 -3.58
CA THR A 375 -4.79 -4.26 -3.51
C THR A 375 -4.55 -4.77 -2.09
N ARG A 376 -5.06 -4.08 -1.06
CA ARG A 376 -4.93 -4.51 0.35
C ARG A 376 -5.91 -5.60 0.79
N PRO A 377 -7.14 -5.72 0.22
CA PRO A 377 -8.08 -6.72 0.69
C PRO A 377 -7.68 -8.15 0.29
N ARG A 378 -7.92 -9.08 1.21
CA ARG A 378 -7.83 -10.53 0.95
C ARG A 378 -9.12 -11.07 0.36
N SER A 379 -10.28 -10.65 0.88
CA SER A 379 -11.58 -11.25 0.55
C SER A 379 -12.59 -10.24 0.04
N ASN A 380 -12.73 -9.08 0.70
CA ASN A 380 -13.83 -8.16 0.42
C ASN A 380 -13.30 -6.74 0.18
N LEU A 381 -13.83 -6.09 -0.86
CA LEU A 381 -13.58 -4.69 -1.16
C LEU A 381 -14.91 -3.95 -1.30
N TYR A 382 -15.12 -2.96 -0.44
CA TYR A 382 -16.27 -2.07 -0.48
C TYR A 382 -15.83 -0.67 -0.90
N LEU A 383 -16.46 -0.16 -1.94
CA LEU A 383 -16.25 1.18 -2.48
C LEU A 383 -17.53 1.96 -2.25
N ILE A 384 -17.50 3.05 -1.48
CA ILE A 384 -18.69 3.86 -1.21
C ILE A 384 -18.59 5.16 -1.99
N SER A 385 -19.58 5.44 -2.82
CA SER A 385 -19.60 6.58 -3.73
C SER A 385 -20.91 7.36 -3.62
N ASN A 386 -20.85 8.66 -3.81
CA ASN A 386 -22.04 9.51 -3.87
C ASN A 386 -22.73 9.49 -5.24
N TYR A 387 -22.13 8.88 -6.24
CA TYR A 387 -22.69 8.71 -7.58
C TYR A 387 -22.16 7.46 -8.28
N ASP A 388 -22.84 7.06 -9.32
CA ASP A 388 -22.48 5.90 -10.12
C ASP A 388 -21.17 6.09 -10.90
N LEU A 389 -20.40 5.01 -11.02
CA LEU A 389 -19.16 4.94 -11.79
C LEU A 389 -19.30 3.86 -12.86
N PRO A 390 -19.94 4.20 -14.02
CA PRO A 390 -20.35 3.22 -15.02
C PRO A 390 -19.23 2.35 -15.58
N TYR A 391 -18.01 2.88 -15.64
CA TYR A 391 -16.84 2.15 -16.16
C TYR A 391 -16.40 0.98 -15.28
N LEU A 392 -16.90 0.90 -14.03
CA LEU A 392 -16.64 -0.21 -13.11
C LEU A 392 -17.78 -1.23 -13.05
N ASN A 393 -18.92 -0.99 -13.69
CA ASN A 393 -20.11 -1.84 -13.56
C ASN A 393 -19.91 -3.31 -13.96
N THR A 394 -18.95 -3.60 -14.82
CA THR A 394 -18.63 -4.98 -15.25
C THR A 394 -17.76 -5.75 -14.27
N VAL A 395 -17.18 -5.08 -13.29
CA VAL A 395 -16.22 -5.64 -12.31
C VAL A 395 -16.58 -5.31 -10.88
N THR A 396 -17.77 -4.78 -10.64
CA THR A 396 -18.33 -4.50 -9.31
C THR A 396 -19.77 -4.99 -9.21
N GLU A 397 -20.18 -5.36 -8.01
CA GLU A 397 -21.57 -5.51 -7.64
C GLU A 397 -22.10 -4.17 -7.14
N LYS A 398 -23.22 -3.69 -7.73
CA LYS A 398 -23.78 -2.38 -7.37
C LYS A 398 -24.88 -2.53 -6.33
N VAL A 399 -24.79 -1.74 -5.26
CA VAL A 399 -25.80 -1.62 -4.22
C VAL A 399 -26.17 -0.14 -4.07
N ILE A 400 -27.47 0.16 -4.07
CA ILE A 400 -27.99 1.50 -3.79
C ILE A 400 -28.36 1.56 -2.30
N LEU A 401 -27.81 2.55 -1.59
CA LEU A 401 -28.05 2.77 -0.16
C LEU A 401 -29.30 3.60 0.10
#